data_0e3ef4bd596798c56fdd8288bac3c9e1
#
_entry.id   0e3ef4bd596798c56fdd8288bac3c9e1
#
_cell.length_a   1.000
_cell.length_b   1.000
_cell.length_c   1.000
_cell.angle_alpha   90.00
_cell.angle_beta   90.00
_cell.angle_gamma   90.00
#
_symmetry.space_group_name_H-M   'P 1'
#
loop_
_entity.id
_entity.type
_entity.pdbx_description
1 polymer ?
#
loop_
_entity_poly.entity_id
_entity_poly.type
_entity_poly.pdbx_seq_one_letter_code
_entity_poly.pdbx_strand_id
1 'polypeptide(L)'
;MADQTYFEDVKEGQELPEIKISPDKQQLVKFAAGSGDFNPLHFDENFPMLKPMGLSENIVHGRFKYAQTGRVVFALAGYKGRVKKFGVSYRGMDMLNKPITAKGIVTAKRQEGGEHLVDLDVWTEDVDGKKTTPGIATVALPSRG
;
A
#
# COMPACT_ATOMS: atom_id res chain seq x y z
N MET A 1 5.46 17.78 -9.66
CA MET A 1 5.84 17.32 -8.31
C MET A 1 4.64 17.50 -7.41
N ALA A 2 4.30 16.52 -6.58
CA ALA A 2 3.25 16.71 -5.59
C ALA A 2 3.68 17.86 -4.64
N ASP A 3 2.76 18.78 -4.33
CA ASP A 3 3.03 19.84 -3.38
C ASP A 3 3.28 19.23 -1.99
N GLN A 4 4.15 19.86 -1.19
CA GLN A 4 4.42 19.40 0.17
C GLN A 4 3.20 19.58 1.04
N THR A 5 2.77 18.49 1.69
CA THR A 5 1.72 18.54 2.71
C THR A 5 2.31 18.97 4.04
N TYR A 6 1.65 19.91 4.71
CA TYR A 6 2.01 20.36 6.05
C TYR A 6 1.01 19.86 7.09
N PHE A 7 1.40 19.78 8.33
CA PHE A 7 0.57 19.26 9.40
C PHE A 7 -0.79 20.00 9.53
N GLU A 8 -0.80 21.30 9.29
CA GLU A 8 -1.99 22.14 9.33
C GLU A 8 -3.00 21.83 8.22
N ASP A 9 -2.55 21.28 7.09
CA ASP A 9 -3.39 20.96 5.94
C ASP A 9 -4.19 19.68 6.12
N VAL A 10 -3.82 18.85 7.10
CA VAL A 10 -4.40 17.52 7.31
C VAL A 10 -5.46 17.55 8.39
N LYS A 11 -6.56 16.80 8.19
CA LYS A 11 -7.64 16.66 9.16
C LYS A 11 -7.86 15.18 9.51
N GLU A 12 -8.27 14.92 10.75
CA GLU A 12 -8.74 13.58 11.14
C GLU A 12 -9.98 13.21 10.34
N GLY A 13 -10.07 11.95 9.92
CA GLY A 13 -11.09 11.46 9.02
C GLY A 13 -10.89 11.80 7.54
N GLN A 14 -9.81 12.50 7.19
CA GLN A 14 -9.50 12.83 5.80
C GLN A 14 -9.06 11.58 5.05
N GLU A 15 -9.76 11.28 3.96
CA GLU A 15 -9.31 10.26 2.99
C GLU A 15 -8.14 10.78 2.16
N LEU A 16 -7.18 9.89 1.91
CA LEU A 16 -6.03 10.18 1.05
C LEU A 16 -6.35 9.82 -0.40
N PRO A 17 -5.69 10.45 -1.38
CA PRO A 17 -5.84 10.09 -2.79
C PRO A 17 -5.58 8.60 -3.01
N GLU A 18 -6.54 7.90 -3.60
CA GLU A 18 -6.43 6.48 -3.89
C GLU A 18 -5.54 6.21 -5.11
N ILE A 19 -4.94 5.01 -5.12
CA ILE A 19 -4.11 4.53 -6.23
C ILE A 19 -4.72 3.24 -6.77
N LYS A 20 -5.22 3.29 -8.00
CA LYS A 20 -5.73 2.11 -8.72
C LYS A 20 -4.67 1.53 -9.64
N ILE A 21 -4.56 0.20 -9.62
CA ILE A 21 -3.61 -0.54 -10.44
C ILE A 21 -4.19 -1.92 -10.78
N SER A 22 -3.95 -2.39 -11.99
CA SER A 22 -4.26 -3.76 -12.43
C SER A 22 -2.95 -4.43 -12.82
N PRO A 23 -2.26 -5.08 -11.86
CA PRO A 23 -0.94 -5.65 -12.13
C PRO A 23 -1.04 -6.82 -13.10
N ASP A 24 -0.26 -6.74 -14.17
CA ASP A 24 -0.10 -7.79 -15.16
C ASP A 24 1.10 -8.72 -14.84
N LYS A 25 1.21 -9.81 -15.58
CA LYS A 25 2.31 -10.77 -15.44
C LYS A 25 3.69 -10.10 -15.60
N GLN A 26 3.84 -9.17 -16.55
CA GLN A 26 5.12 -8.50 -16.78
C GLN A 26 5.53 -7.64 -15.57
N GLN A 27 4.57 -6.94 -14.95
CA GLN A 27 4.83 -6.16 -13.74
C GLN A 27 5.25 -7.06 -12.58
N LEU A 28 4.60 -8.23 -12.41
CA LEU A 28 4.96 -9.16 -11.35
C LEU A 28 6.33 -9.82 -11.57
N VAL A 29 6.70 -10.14 -12.83
CA VAL A 29 8.05 -10.62 -13.15
C VAL A 29 9.10 -9.54 -12.85
N LYS A 30 8.85 -8.28 -13.23
CA LYS A 30 9.74 -7.17 -12.89
C LYS A 30 9.86 -6.97 -11.37
N PHE A 31 8.74 -7.10 -10.66
CA PHE A 31 8.73 -7.01 -9.21
C PHE A 31 9.52 -8.17 -8.57
N ALA A 32 9.36 -9.40 -9.07
CA ALA A 32 10.14 -10.55 -8.64
C ALA A 32 11.64 -10.30 -8.79
N ALA A 33 12.08 -9.75 -9.92
CA ALA A 33 13.46 -9.41 -10.17
C ALA A 33 14.00 -8.34 -9.21
N GLY A 34 13.20 -7.29 -8.94
CA GLY A 34 13.60 -6.20 -8.04
C GLY A 34 13.55 -6.57 -6.55
N SER A 35 12.64 -7.46 -6.15
CA SER A 35 12.45 -7.86 -4.75
C SER A 35 13.16 -9.14 -4.34
N GLY A 36 13.61 -9.94 -5.32
CA GLY A 36 14.15 -11.28 -5.11
C GLY A 36 13.09 -12.35 -4.81
N ASP A 37 11.80 -12.01 -4.91
CA ASP A 37 10.70 -12.95 -4.67
C ASP A 37 10.28 -13.65 -5.97
N PHE A 38 11.03 -14.67 -6.35
CA PHE A 38 10.79 -15.49 -7.54
C PHE A 38 9.86 -16.69 -7.30
N ASN A 39 8.95 -16.62 -6.32
CA ASN A 39 7.98 -17.69 -6.15
C ASN A 39 7.09 -17.82 -7.40
N PRO A 40 7.05 -18.99 -8.06
CA PRO A 40 6.29 -19.22 -9.29
C PRO A 40 4.78 -18.95 -9.15
N LEU A 41 4.25 -18.99 -7.92
CA LEU A 41 2.87 -18.64 -7.57
C LEU A 41 2.42 -17.31 -8.17
N HIS A 42 3.36 -16.38 -8.39
CA HIS A 42 3.04 -15.03 -8.82
C HIS A 42 3.08 -14.81 -10.34
N PHE A 43 3.72 -15.71 -11.11
CA PHE A 43 3.90 -15.47 -12.54
C PHE A 43 3.92 -16.72 -13.44
N ASP A 44 3.99 -17.93 -12.88
CA ASP A 44 3.94 -19.17 -13.66
C ASP A 44 2.52 -19.74 -13.62
N GLU A 45 1.80 -19.63 -14.73
CA GLU A 45 0.43 -20.16 -14.86
C GLU A 45 0.37 -21.70 -14.84
N ASN A 46 1.49 -22.38 -15.06
CA ASN A 46 1.62 -23.83 -14.99
C ASN A 46 2.14 -24.32 -13.64
N PHE A 47 2.28 -23.42 -12.66
CA PHE A 47 2.77 -23.80 -11.34
C PHE A 47 1.86 -24.85 -10.70
N PRO A 48 2.36 -26.08 -10.39
CA PRO A 48 1.54 -27.21 -10.02
C PRO A 48 0.72 -27.00 -8.73
N MET A 49 1.16 -26.08 -7.88
CA MET A 49 0.49 -25.80 -6.60
C MET A 49 -0.73 -24.89 -6.70
N LEU A 50 -0.99 -24.24 -7.84
CA LEU A 50 -2.16 -23.37 -7.99
C LEU A 50 -3.47 -24.10 -7.67
N LYS A 51 -3.70 -25.25 -8.32
CA LYS A 51 -4.92 -26.05 -8.11
C LYS A 51 -5.08 -26.57 -6.68
N PRO A 52 -4.05 -27.18 -6.05
CA PRO A 52 -4.13 -27.60 -4.65
C PRO A 52 -4.42 -26.44 -3.68
N MET A 53 -4.01 -25.21 -4.02
CA MET A 53 -4.31 -24.00 -3.24
C MET A 53 -5.71 -23.42 -3.53
N GLY A 54 -6.50 -24.03 -4.41
CA GLY A 54 -7.81 -23.54 -4.82
C GLY A 54 -7.75 -22.32 -5.75
N LEU A 55 -6.62 -22.11 -6.42
CA LEU A 55 -6.38 -20.97 -7.30
C LEU A 55 -6.56 -21.39 -8.76
N SER A 56 -7.26 -20.56 -9.53
CA SER A 56 -7.41 -20.71 -10.99
C SER A 56 -6.35 -19.97 -11.78
N GLU A 57 -5.66 -19.02 -11.14
CA GLU A 57 -4.66 -18.14 -11.76
C GLU A 57 -3.62 -17.68 -10.73
N ASN A 58 -2.56 -17.04 -11.21
CA ASN A 58 -1.54 -16.45 -10.34
C ASN A 58 -2.11 -15.34 -9.46
N ILE A 59 -1.50 -15.12 -8.31
CA ILE A 59 -1.85 -14.05 -7.38
C ILE A 59 -0.76 -13.00 -7.30
N VAL A 60 -1.16 -11.78 -6.94
CA VAL A 60 -0.26 -10.65 -6.76
C VAL A 60 0.61 -10.85 -5.52
N HIS A 61 1.90 -10.54 -5.61
CA HIS A 61 2.80 -10.55 -4.45
C HIS A 61 2.23 -9.69 -3.31
N GLY A 62 2.24 -10.22 -2.09
CA GLY A 62 1.87 -9.44 -0.91
C GLY A 62 2.73 -8.17 -0.77
N ARG A 63 4.04 -8.29 -1.01
CA ARG A 63 4.98 -7.15 -0.98
C ARG A 63 4.73 -6.12 -2.07
N PHE A 64 4.19 -6.52 -3.23
CA PHE A 64 3.74 -5.57 -4.25
C PHE A 64 2.59 -4.70 -3.73
N LYS A 65 1.62 -5.30 -3.04
CA LYS A 65 0.51 -4.58 -2.40
C LYS A 65 1.00 -3.66 -1.27
N TYR A 66 1.96 -4.12 -0.47
CA TYR A 66 2.65 -3.29 0.53
C TYR A 66 3.29 -2.05 -0.12
N ALA A 67 3.94 -2.22 -1.26
CA ALA A 67 4.52 -1.09 -1.99
C ALA A 67 3.44 -0.11 -2.49
N GLN A 68 2.25 -0.59 -2.88
CA GLN A 68 1.16 0.30 -3.31
C GLN A 68 0.58 1.11 -2.14
N THR A 69 0.38 0.50 -0.97
CA THR A 69 -0.01 1.24 0.24
C THR A 69 1.09 2.23 0.66
N GLY A 70 2.35 1.85 0.50
CA GLY A 70 3.50 2.74 0.70
C GLY A 70 3.43 4.00 -0.15
N ARG A 71 3.03 3.89 -1.42
CA ARG A 71 2.86 5.07 -2.29
C ARG A 71 1.85 6.07 -1.72
N VAL A 72 0.75 5.60 -1.12
CA VAL A 72 -0.23 6.47 -0.45
C VAL A 72 0.41 7.19 0.75
N VAL A 73 1.17 6.45 1.58
CA VAL A 73 1.87 7.00 2.76
C VAL A 73 2.92 8.03 2.36
N PHE A 74 3.76 7.69 1.36
CA PHE A 74 4.83 8.59 0.90
C PHE A 74 4.30 9.81 0.15
N ALA A 75 3.15 9.69 -0.52
CA ALA A 75 2.49 10.84 -1.13
C ALA A 75 2.06 11.88 -0.09
N LEU A 76 1.55 11.43 1.08
CA LEU A 76 1.25 12.32 2.20
C LEU A 76 2.52 12.93 2.81
N ALA A 77 3.56 12.12 3.03
CA ALA A 77 4.81 12.58 3.63
C ALA A 77 5.49 13.68 2.78
N GLY A 78 5.42 13.56 1.46
CA GLY A 78 6.13 14.45 0.57
C GLY A 78 7.65 14.35 0.75
N TYR A 79 8.37 15.39 0.33
CA TYR A 79 9.85 15.37 0.37
C TYR A 79 10.44 15.90 1.70
N LYS A 80 9.65 16.58 2.52
CA LYS A 80 10.07 17.12 3.85
C LYS A 80 9.58 16.25 5.00
N GLY A 81 8.52 15.45 4.81
CA GLY A 81 8.00 14.56 5.84
C GLY A 81 8.83 13.30 5.98
N ARG A 82 8.59 12.57 7.05
CA ARG A 82 9.27 11.31 7.36
C ARG A 82 8.27 10.24 7.78
N VAL A 83 8.38 9.05 7.19
CA VAL A 83 7.61 7.89 7.64
C VAL A 83 8.29 7.34 8.88
N LYS A 84 7.62 7.42 10.03
CA LYS A 84 8.12 6.96 11.33
C LYS A 84 7.79 5.48 11.57
N LYS A 85 6.61 5.06 11.09
CA LYS A 85 6.12 3.69 11.21
C LYS A 85 5.30 3.36 9.99
N PHE A 86 5.45 2.14 9.48
CA PHE A 86 4.60 1.61 8.41
C PHE A 86 4.64 0.09 8.43
N GLY A 87 3.49 -0.52 8.44
CA GLY A 87 3.35 -1.97 8.40
C GLY A 87 1.97 -2.40 7.93
N VAL A 88 1.91 -3.58 7.33
CA VAL A 88 0.67 -4.19 6.84
C VAL A 88 0.57 -5.66 7.25
N SER A 89 -0.65 -6.19 7.17
CA SER A 89 -0.93 -7.62 7.28
C SER A 89 -1.54 -8.12 5.98
N TYR A 90 -1.09 -9.28 5.50
CA TYR A 90 -1.66 -9.90 4.30
C TYR A 90 -2.86 -10.77 4.71
N ARG A 91 -4.08 -10.35 4.34
CA ARG A 91 -5.35 -10.97 4.75
C ARG A 91 -6.18 -11.53 3.61
N GLY A 92 -5.82 -11.20 2.37
CA GLY A 92 -6.51 -11.69 1.18
C GLY A 92 -5.55 -11.82 0.00
N MET A 93 -5.96 -12.62 -0.96
CA MET A 93 -5.26 -12.82 -2.23
C MET A 93 -5.94 -11.98 -3.30
N ASP A 94 -5.15 -11.25 -4.07
CA ASP A 94 -5.62 -10.50 -5.23
C ASP A 94 -5.11 -11.19 -6.49
N MET A 95 -6.02 -11.42 -7.42
CA MET A 95 -5.71 -12.14 -8.65
C MET A 95 -5.00 -11.23 -9.66
N LEU A 96 -4.19 -11.85 -10.50
CA LEU A 96 -3.53 -11.18 -11.61
C LEU A 96 -4.55 -10.53 -12.55
N ASN A 97 -4.19 -9.40 -13.16
CA ASN A 97 -5.04 -8.64 -14.09
C ASN A 97 -6.37 -8.13 -13.49
N LYS A 98 -6.55 -8.19 -12.18
CA LYS A 98 -7.71 -7.60 -11.50
C LYS A 98 -7.32 -6.26 -10.88
N PRO A 99 -8.25 -5.27 -10.86
CA PRO A 99 -8.00 -4.01 -10.20
C PRO A 99 -7.77 -4.17 -8.70
N ILE A 100 -6.76 -3.48 -8.17
CA ILE A 100 -6.48 -3.31 -6.75
C ILE A 100 -6.48 -1.81 -6.48
N THR A 101 -7.12 -1.36 -5.42
CA THR A 101 -7.12 0.04 -5.01
C THR A 101 -6.39 0.18 -3.68
N ALA A 102 -5.29 0.92 -3.65
CA ALA A 102 -4.64 1.30 -2.41
C ALA A 102 -5.26 2.60 -1.87
N LYS A 103 -5.62 2.59 -0.59
CA LYS A 103 -6.33 3.67 0.10
C LYS A 103 -5.68 3.98 1.43
N GLY A 104 -6.03 5.13 1.98
CA GLY A 104 -5.65 5.55 3.32
C GLY A 104 -6.59 6.59 3.89
N ILE A 105 -6.66 6.62 5.21
CA ILE A 105 -7.44 7.61 5.97
C ILE A 105 -6.62 8.07 7.18
N VAL A 106 -6.71 9.36 7.49
CA VAL A 106 -6.11 9.94 8.69
C VAL A 106 -6.93 9.56 9.91
N THR A 107 -6.32 8.86 10.86
CA THR A 107 -7.00 8.40 12.08
C THR A 107 -6.74 9.30 13.28
N ALA A 108 -5.57 9.94 13.35
CA ALA A 108 -5.23 10.86 14.43
C ALA A 108 -4.16 11.86 14.01
N LYS A 109 -4.14 12.99 14.72
CA LYS A 109 -3.08 14.00 14.65
C LYS A 109 -2.60 14.31 16.06
N ARG A 110 -1.30 14.42 16.26
CA ARG A 110 -0.74 14.79 17.56
C ARG A 110 0.61 15.48 17.42
N GLN A 111 0.99 16.17 18.47
CA GLN A 111 2.33 16.71 18.65
C GLN A 111 3.01 15.90 19.78
N GLU A 112 4.16 15.36 19.49
CA GLU A 112 4.89 14.53 20.44
C GLU A 112 6.40 14.69 20.21
N GLY A 113 7.16 14.95 21.27
CA GLY A 113 8.61 15.11 21.19
C GLY A 113 9.09 16.20 20.21
N GLY A 114 8.30 17.27 20.01
CA GLY A 114 8.59 18.33 19.05
C GLY A 114 8.29 17.98 17.60
N GLU A 115 7.71 16.81 17.32
CA GLU A 115 7.29 16.38 16.00
C GLU A 115 5.76 16.51 15.83
N HIS A 116 5.34 16.78 14.61
CA HIS A 116 3.95 16.85 14.20
C HIS A 116 3.56 15.54 13.51
N LEU A 117 2.91 14.64 14.25
CA LEU A 117 2.64 13.26 13.83
C LEU A 117 1.20 13.11 13.31
N VAL A 118 1.07 12.35 12.24
CA VAL A 118 -0.21 11.96 11.64
C VAL A 118 -0.24 10.44 11.57
N ASP A 119 -1.26 9.84 12.19
CA ASP A 119 -1.50 8.40 12.13
C ASP A 119 -2.49 8.08 11.02
N LEU A 120 -2.27 6.96 10.34
CA LEU A 120 -3.04 6.52 9.20
C LEU A 120 -3.45 5.06 9.35
N ASP A 121 -4.68 4.76 8.95
CA ASP A 121 -5.01 3.44 8.44
C ASP A 121 -4.81 3.43 6.93
N VAL A 122 -4.16 2.38 6.43
CA VAL A 122 -3.93 2.18 5.00
C VAL A 122 -4.30 0.75 4.61
N TRP A 123 -4.75 0.54 3.37
CA TRP A 123 -5.11 -0.81 2.93
C TRP A 123 -5.15 -0.92 1.41
N THR A 124 -5.15 -2.14 0.91
CA THR A 124 -5.60 -2.42 -0.46
C THR A 124 -6.99 -3.04 -0.44
N GLU A 125 -7.80 -2.70 -1.44
CA GLU A 125 -9.10 -3.32 -1.71
C GLU A 125 -9.06 -4.06 -3.05
N ASP A 126 -9.76 -5.20 -3.10
CA ASP A 126 -10.04 -5.90 -4.34
C ASP A 126 -11.23 -5.26 -5.10
N VAL A 127 -11.66 -5.91 -6.19
CA VAL A 127 -12.79 -5.43 -7.03
C VAL A 127 -14.12 -5.37 -6.30
N ASP A 128 -14.29 -6.15 -5.25
CA ASP A 128 -15.51 -6.23 -4.43
C ASP A 128 -15.45 -5.30 -3.21
N GLY A 129 -14.39 -4.50 -3.09
CA GLY A 129 -14.17 -3.58 -1.97
C GLY A 129 -13.68 -4.28 -0.68
N LYS A 130 -13.26 -5.53 -0.76
CA LYS A 130 -12.73 -6.25 0.40
C LYS A 130 -11.29 -5.82 0.67
N LYS A 131 -11.01 -5.47 1.93
CA LYS A 131 -9.64 -5.15 2.38
C LYS A 131 -8.76 -6.40 2.36
N THR A 132 -7.76 -6.41 1.49
CA THR A 132 -6.86 -7.57 1.32
C THR A 132 -5.51 -7.38 2.01
N THR A 133 -5.09 -6.13 2.23
CA THR A 133 -3.82 -5.81 2.90
C THR A 133 -4.00 -4.61 3.84
N PRO A 134 -4.68 -4.78 5.00
CA PRO A 134 -4.81 -3.72 5.98
C PRO A 134 -3.48 -3.41 6.67
N GLY A 135 -3.27 -2.15 7.03
CA GLY A 135 -2.07 -1.68 7.69
C GLY A 135 -2.22 -0.34 8.39
N ILE A 136 -1.16 0.07 9.05
CA ILE A 136 -1.08 1.35 9.75
C ILE A 136 0.22 2.07 9.38
N ALA A 137 0.20 3.39 9.43
CA ALA A 137 1.40 4.20 9.29
C ALA A 137 1.36 5.41 10.25
N THR A 138 2.55 5.91 10.59
CA THR A 138 2.72 7.19 11.27
C THR A 138 3.70 8.02 10.45
N VAL A 139 3.32 9.23 10.11
CA VAL A 139 4.12 10.18 9.33
C VAL A 139 4.37 11.43 10.16
N ALA A 140 5.62 11.86 10.24
CA ALA A 140 5.97 13.18 10.74
C ALA A 140 5.92 14.17 9.58
N LEU A 141 5.07 15.19 9.69
CA LEU A 141 4.92 16.25 8.70
C LEU A 141 5.62 17.53 9.16
N PRO A 142 6.13 18.35 8.21
CA PRO A 142 6.57 19.69 8.54
C PRO A 142 5.40 20.55 8.99
N SER A 143 5.65 21.53 9.85
CA SER A 143 4.72 22.61 10.20
C SER A 143 5.16 23.91 9.53
N ARG A 144 4.20 24.81 9.34
CA ARG A 144 4.52 26.18 8.83
C ARG A 144 5.00 27.13 9.93
N GLY A 145 4.96 26.72 11.17
CA GLY A 145 5.34 27.51 12.33
C GLY A 145 4.21 27.70 13.30
#